data_e6700dbca94193c59c18b242eeef620e
#
_entry.id   e6700dbca94193c59c18b242eeef620e
#
_cell.length_a   1.000
_cell.length_b   1.000
_cell.length_c   1.000
_cell.angle_alpha   90.00
_cell.angle_beta   90.00
_cell.angle_gamma   90.00
#
_symmetry.space_group_name_H-M   'P 1'
#
loop_
_entity.id
_entity.type
_entity.pdbx_description
1 polymer ?
#
loop_
_entity_poly.entity_id
_entity_poly.type
_entity_poly.pdbx_seq_one_letter_code
_entity_poly.pdbx_strand_id
1 'polypeptide(L)'
;GQCPKFHIEERDRKKLIRDIFWKHYGRYASENDFQELSSAITYIKNMMLTDEQILEIERDYTHLSKMFQAYQTALHDQHQMDFDDQMVFALKILREDAKVLNGLRQRYRYICVDEAQDTSKIQHTIIQLLAHRNNLFMVGDEDQSIYGFRAAYPKALLNFRYDYLNPYILRMERNYRSTAQIVEKAQMFISQNKGRYEKNMTSERGDGEAVQLVSVVSREAQYMYLLDIANYLKKTLPSWY
;
A
#
# COMPACT_ATOMS: atom_id res chain seq x y z
N GLY A 1 -25.62 -1.87 -16.24
CA GLY A 1 -25.72 -1.83 -14.77
C GLY A 1 -25.86 -0.42 -14.27
N GLN A 2 -26.66 -0.21 -13.24
CA GLN A 2 -26.81 1.14 -12.66
C GLN A 2 -25.49 1.51 -11.94
N CYS A 3 -25.00 2.72 -12.20
CA CYS A 3 -23.84 3.26 -11.51
C CYS A 3 -24.20 3.52 -10.03
N PRO A 4 -23.32 3.22 -9.07
CA PRO A 4 -23.56 3.59 -7.67
C PRO A 4 -23.77 5.10 -7.56
N LYS A 5 -24.71 5.51 -6.71
CA LYS A 5 -25.07 6.94 -6.56
C LYS A 5 -24.40 7.59 -5.36
N PHE A 6 -24.05 6.78 -4.36
CA PHE A 6 -23.56 7.28 -3.08
C PHE A 6 -22.36 6.47 -2.60
N HIS A 7 -21.50 7.16 -1.89
CA HIS A 7 -20.42 6.53 -1.14
C HIS A 7 -20.94 6.07 0.22
N ILE A 8 -20.65 4.82 0.63
CA ILE A 8 -21.02 4.35 1.97
C ILE A 8 -20.19 5.09 3.03
N GLU A 9 -20.83 5.58 4.07
CA GLU A 9 -20.14 6.18 5.19
C GLU A 9 -19.40 5.11 6.02
N GLU A 10 -18.27 5.47 6.62
CA GLU A 10 -17.42 4.52 7.36
C GLU A 10 -18.17 3.84 8.52
N ARG A 11 -19.07 4.57 9.19
CA ARG A 11 -19.94 4.02 10.23
C ARG A 11 -20.85 2.90 9.71
N ASP A 12 -21.48 3.14 8.55
CA ASP A 12 -22.41 2.19 7.94
C ASP A 12 -21.66 1.00 7.35
N ARG A 13 -20.49 1.24 6.78
CA ARG A 13 -19.58 0.18 6.33
C ARG A 13 -19.17 -0.74 7.49
N LYS A 14 -18.78 -0.17 8.63
CA LYS A 14 -18.48 -0.94 9.86
C LYS A 14 -19.65 -1.80 10.29
N LYS A 15 -20.84 -1.23 10.32
CA LYS A 15 -22.07 -1.96 10.69
C LYS A 15 -22.34 -3.11 9.71
N LEU A 16 -22.30 -2.85 8.41
CA LEU A 16 -22.53 -3.85 7.37
C LEU A 16 -21.57 -5.04 7.49
N ILE A 17 -20.26 -4.77 7.67
CA ILE A 17 -19.26 -5.82 7.83
C ILE A 17 -19.54 -6.68 9.08
N ARG A 18 -19.90 -6.06 10.21
CA ARG A 18 -20.24 -6.78 11.46
C ARG A 18 -21.52 -7.61 11.33
N ASP A 19 -22.52 -7.09 10.62
CA ASP A 19 -23.78 -7.82 10.38
C ASP A 19 -23.54 -9.04 9.48
N ILE A 20 -22.70 -8.91 8.46
CA ILE A 20 -22.29 -10.02 7.60
C ILE A 20 -21.53 -11.08 8.41
N PHE A 21 -20.57 -10.66 9.22
CA PHE A 21 -19.81 -11.56 10.08
C PHE A 21 -20.72 -12.35 11.01
N TRP A 22 -21.65 -11.67 11.67
CA TRP A 22 -22.62 -12.30 12.55
C TRP A 22 -23.46 -13.36 11.84
N LYS A 23 -23.92 -13.08 10.62
CA LYS A 23 -24.71 -14.02 9.83
C LYS A 23 -23.95 -15.33 9.51
N HIS A 24 -22.64 -15.26 9.36
CA HIS A 24 -21.81 -16.41 8.97
C HIS A 24 -21.27 -17.18 10.17
N TYR A 25 -20.98 -16.50 11.28
CA TYR A 25 -20.36 -17.14 12.46
C TYR A 25 -21.32 -17.27 13.65
N GLY A 26 -22.50 -16.66 13.64
CA GLY A 26 -23.46 -16.72 14.76
C GLY A 26 -22.97 -16.02 16.03
N ARG A 27 -21.89 -15.23 15.94
CA ARG A 27 -21.33 -14.45 17.06
C ARG A 27 -20.99 -13.02 16.61
N TYR A 28 -20.91 -12.11 17.55
CA TYR A 28 -20.47 -10.76 17.26
C TYR A 28 -18.98 -10.70 16.89
N ALA A 29 -18.65 -9.88 15.89
CA ALA A 29 -17.27 -9.62 15.50
C ALA A 29 -16.54 -8.85 16.60
N SER A 30 -15.41 -9.36 17.05
CA SER A 30 -14.43 -8.57 17.81
C SER A 30 -13.83 -7.47 16.93
N GLU A 31 -13.06 -6.56 17.52
CA GLU A 31 -12.37 -5.53 16.71
C GLU A 31 -11.32 -6.16 15.78
N ASN A 32 -10.66 -7.25 16.20
CA ASN A 32 -9.74 -8.00 15.33
C ASN A 32 -10.46 -8.67 14.17
N ASP A 33 -11.58 -9.36 14.40
CA ASP A 33 -12.39 -9.97 13.33
C ASP A 33 -12.82 -8.91 12.31
N PHE A 34 -13.24 -7.72 12.78
CA PHE A 34 -13.61 -6.63 11.89
C PHE A 34 -12.43 -6.14 11.06
N GLN A 35 -11.26 -5.93 11.67
CA GLN A 35 -10.06 -5.46 10.98
C GLN A 35 -9.59 -6.48 9.93
N GLU A 36 -9.59 -7.76 10.27
CA GLU A 36 -9.21 -8.85 9.36
C GLU A 36 -10.15 -8.91 8.15
N LEU A 37 -11.46 -8.95 8.37
CA LEU A 37 -12.44 -9.00 7.27
C LEU A 37 -12.39 -7.73 6.41
N SER A 38 -12.31 -6.56 7.04
CA SER A 38 -12.18 -5.29 6.33
C SER A 38 -10.93 -5.24 5.47
N SER A 39 -9.79 -5.69 6.00
CA SER A 39 -8.52 -5.76 5.27
C SER A 39 -8.56 -6.77 4.13
N ALA A 40 -9.21 -7.93 4.34
CA ALA A 40 -9.38 -8.94 3.31
C ALA A 40 -10.25 -8.42 2.13
N ILE A 41 -11.36 -7.71 2.42
CA ILE A 41 -12.19 -7.08 1.39
C ILE A 41 -11.37 -6.06 0.58
N THR A 42 -10.63 -5.19 1.25
CA THR A 42 -9.74 -4.22 0.59
C THR A 42 -8.68 -4.92 -0.25
N TYR A 43 -8.06 -5.99 0.27
CA TYR A 43 -7.04 -6.76 -0.45
C TYR A 43 -7.59 -7.41 -1.71
N ILE A 44 -8.76 -8.07 -1.62
CA ILE A 44 -9.43 -8.72 -2.77
C ILE A 44 -9.65 -7.71 -3.91
N LYS A 45 -10.20 -6.53 -3.59
CA LYS A 45 -10.49 -5.49 -4.59
C LYS A 45 -9.22 -4.89 -5.18
N ASN A 46 -8.28 -4.51 -4.34
CA ASN A 46 -7.06 -3.82 -4.76
C ASN A 46 -6.07 -4.74 -5.49
N MET A 47 -6.07 -6.04 -5.16
CA MET A 47 -5.28 -7.04 -5.88
C MET A 47 -6.03 -7.63 -7.07
N MET A 48 -7.31 -7.25 -7.28
CA MET A 48 -8.16 -7.76 -8.37
C MET A 48 -8.20 -9.29 -8.40
N LEU A 49 -8.41 -9.92 -7.23
CA LEU A 49 -8.41 -11.36 -7.13
C LEU A 49 -9.60 -11.99 -7.87
N THR A 50 -9.34 -13.10 -8.55
CA THR A 50 -10.40 -13.94 -9.13
C THR A 50 -11.07 -14.77 -8.03
N ASP A 51 -12.25 -15.36 -8.34
CA ASP A 51 -12.96 -16.22 -7.39
C ASP A 51 -12.10 -17.41 -6.93
N GLU A 52 -11.30 -17.99 -7.84
CA GLU A 52 -10.37 -19.07 -7.50
C GLU A 52 -9.29 -18.61 -6.52
N GLN A 53 -8.74 -17.41 -6.73
CA GLN A 53 -7.72 -16.83 -5.84
C GLN A 53 -8.32 -16.45 -4.46
N ILE A 54 -9.58 -16.03 -4.43
CA ILE A 54 -10.29 -15.78 -3.16
C ILE A 54 -10.46 -17.10 -2.40
N LEU A 55 -10.79 -18.19 -3.06
CA LEU A 55 -10.89 -19.52 -2.44
C LEU A 55 -9.53 -20.04 -1.94
N GLU A 56 -8.42 -19.67 -2.57
CA GLU A 56 -7.08 -20.02 -2.08
C GLU A 56 -6.78 -19.35 -0.74
N ILE A 57 -7.07 -18.06 -0.59
CA ILE A 57 -6.87 -17.34 0.68
C ILE A 57 -7.94 -17.68 1.74
N GLU A 58 -9.07 -18.26 1.34
CA GLU A 58 -10.11 -18.73 2.27
C GLU A 58 -9.63 -19.88 3.16
N ARG A 59 -8.54 -20.56 2.79
CA ARG A 59 -7.92 -21.58 3.66
C ARG A 59 -7.50 -21.02 5.03
N ASP A 60 -7.11 -19.76 5.04
CA ASP A 60 -6.70 -19.04 6.25
C ASP A 60 -7.84 -18.26 6.90
N TYR A 61 -8.95 -18.03 6.17
CA TYR A 61 -10.08 -17.24 6.64
C TYR A 61 -11.42 -17.81 6.18
N THR A 62 -12.00 -18.68 7.01
CA THR A 62 -13.24 -19.45 6.71
C THR A 62 -14.40 -18.53 6.28
N HIS A 63 -15.14 -18.92 5.25
CA HIS A 63 -16.30 -18.20 4.67
C HIS A 63 -15.97 -16.83 4.03
N LEU A 64 -14.72 -16.49 3.77
CA LEU A 64 -14.33 -15.22 3.20
C LEU A 64 -15.04 -14.91 1.87
N SER A 65 -15.06 -15.88 0.96
CA SER A 65 -15.72 -15.77 -0.36
C SER A 65 -17.20 -15.39 -0.21
N LYS A 66 -17.93 -16.09 0.66
CA LYS A 66 -19.36 -15.83 0.90
C LYS A 66 -19.58 -14.45 1.55
N MET A 67 -18.74 -14.08 2.50
CA MET A 67 -18.84 -12.78 3.17
C MET A 67 -18.52 -11.62 2.20
N PHE A 68 -17.52 -11.80 1.34
CA PHE A 68 -17.19 -10.83 0.30
C PHE A 68 -18.36 -10.66 -0.69
N GLN A 69 -18.95 -11.77 -1.18
CA GLN A 69 -20.13 -11.72 -2.05
C GLN A 69 -21.32 -11.04 -1.38
N ALA A 70 -21.59 -11.36 -0.10
CA ALA A 70 -22.65 -10.71 0.68
C ALA A 70 -22.41 -9.19 0.82
N TYR A 71 -21.15 -8.77 1.04
CA TYR A 71 -20.77 -7.37 1.11
C TYR A 71 -21.00 -6.65 -0.23
N GLN A 72 -20.56 -7.22 -1.34
CA GLN A 72 -20.77 -6.65 -2.68
C GLN A 72 -22.26 -6.56 -3.04
N THR A 73 -23.03 -7.60 -2.74
CA THR A 73 -24.47 -7.62 -2.97
C THR A 73 -25.16 -6.52 -2.18
N ALA A 74 -24.83 -6.34 -0.89
CA ALA A 74 -25.43 -5.32 -0.06
C ALA A 74 -25.13 -3.89 -0.57
N LEU A 75 -23.91 -3.61 -1.01
CA LEU A 75 -23.56 -2.34 -1.63
C LEU A 75 -24.32 -2.11 -2.94
N HIS A 76 -24.39 -3.14 -3.79
CA HIS A 76 -25.12 -3.06 -5.05
C HIS A 76 -26.61 -2.75 -4.85
N ASP A 77 -27.28 -3.46 -3.94
CA ASP A 77 -28.71 -3.32 -3.67
C ASP A 77 -29.05 -1.94 -3.09
N GLN A 78 -28.12 -1.34 -2.36
CA GLN A 78 -28.26 0.02 -1.81
C GLN A 78 -27.77 1.11 -2.79
N HIS A 79 -27.31 0.75 -3.99
CA HIS A 79 -26.67 1.65 -4.96
C HIS A 79 -25.49 2.44 -4.36
N GLN A 80 -24.73 1.80 -3.48
CA GLN A 80 -23.57 2.36 -2.80
C GLN A 80 -22.26 1.77 -3.33
N MET A 81 -21.17 2.46 -3.08
CA MET A 81 -19.80 2.00 -3.30
C MET A 81 -18.93 2.41 -2.12
N ASP A 82 -17.87 1.67 -1.86
CA ASP A 82 -16.80 2.07 -0.96
C ASP A 82 -15.61 2.72 -1.73
N PHE A 83 -14.55 3.11 -1.01
CA PHE A 83 -13.38 3.74 -1.63
C PHE A 83 -12.66 2.81 -2.60
N ASP A 84 -12.61 1.51 -2.30
CA ASP A 84 -11.95 0.54 -3.18
C ASP A 84 -12.76 0.34 -4.46
N ASP A 85 -14.10 0.38 -4.39
CA ASP A 85 -14.98 0.29 -5.56
C ASP A 85 -14.76 1.44 -6.54
N GLN A 86 -14.34 2.63 -6.09
CA GLN A 86 -14.02 3.74 -7.00
C GLN A 86 -12.92 3.34 -7.99
N MET A 87 -11.88 2.63 -7.51
CA MET A 87 -10.81 2.13 -8.38
C MET A 87 -11.33 1.04 -9.31
N VAL A 88 -12.19 0.13 -8.81
CA VAL A 88 -12.80 -0.94 -9.62
C VAL A 88 -13.66 -0.35 -10.75
N PHE A 89 -14.51 0.62 -10.44
CA PHE A 89 -15.34 1.29 -11.44
C PHE A 89 -14.52 2.13 -12.41
N ALA A 90 -13.51 2.85 -11.93
CA ALA A 90 -12.60 3.61 -12.79
C ALA A 90 -11.89 2.69 -13.79
N LEU A 91 -11.36 1.57 -13.33
CA LEU A 91 -10.72 0.58 -14.20
C LEU A 91 -11.70 0.02 -15.23
N LYS A 92 -12.93 -0.31 -14.81
CA LYS A 92 -13.98 -0.82 -15.71
C LYS A 92 -14.31 0.21 -16.81
N ILE A 93 -14.54 1.47 -16.44
CA ILE A 93 -14.84 2.54 -17.41
C ILE A 93 -13.68 2.69 -18.40
N LEU A 94 -12.45 2.71 -17.92
CA LEU A 94 -11.27 2.86 -18.77
C LEU A 94 -11.09 1.69 -19.75
N ARG A 95 -11.53 0.48 -19.40
CA ARG A 95 -11.49 -0.68 -20.30
C ARG A 95 -12.63 -0.72 -21.30
N GLU A 96 -13.82 -0.27 -20.90
CA GLU A 96 -15.05 -0.37 -21.69
C GLU A 96 -15.30 0.86 -22.57
N ASP A 97 -14.83 2.05 -22.17
CA ASP A 97 -15.05 3.30 -22.89
C ASP A 97 -13.75 3.90 -23.47
N ALA A 98 -13.49 3.57 -24.72
CA ALA A 98 -12.33 4.06 -25.44
C ALA A 98 -12.34 5.61 -25.59
N LYS A 99 -13.50 6.28 -25.58
CA LYS A 99 -13.57 7.75 -25.68
C LYS A 99 -13.07 8.39 -24.38
N VAL A 100 -13.50 7.87 -23.24
CA VAL A 100 -13.03 8.31 -21.92
C VAL A 100 -11.53 8.08 -21.80
N LEU A 101 -11.05 6.88 -22.11
CA LEU A 101 -9.61 6.56 -22.04
C LEU A 101 -8.78 7.49 -22.93
N ASN A 102 -9.18 7.68 -24.20
CA ASN A 102 -8.44 8.53 -25.11
C ASN A 102 -8.52 10.01 -24.72
N GLY A 103 -9.64 10.48 -24.19
CA GLY A 103 -9.79 11.83 -23.65
C GLY A 103 -8.83 12.09 -22.48
N LEU A 104 -8.70 11.13 -21.55
CA LEU A 104 -7.74 11.24 -20.45
C LEU A 104 -6.29 11.19 -20.92
N ARG A 105 -5.95 10.33 -21.89
CA ARG A 105 -4.60 10.27 -22.50
C ARG A 105 -4.22 11.57 -23.23
N GLN A 106 -5.17 12.24 -23.83
CA GLN A 106 -4.93 13.56 -24.47
C GLN A 106 -4.75 14.67 -23.43
N ARG A 107 -5.54 14.61 -22.33
CA ARG A 107 -5.49 15.60 -21.27
C ARG A 107 -4.21 15.49 -20.43
N TYR A 108 -3.81 14.26 -20.06
CA TYR A 108 -2.64 13.98 -19.25
C TYR A 108 -1.50 13.49 -20.12
N ARG A 109 -0.68 14.43 -20.59
CA ARG A 109 0.45 14.14 -21.50
C ARG A 109 1.59 13.40 -20.82
N TYR A 110 1.77 13.63 -19.53
CA TYR A 110 2.78 12.99 -18.69
C TYR A 110 2.12 12.46 -17.43
N ILE A 111 2.57 11.32 -16.97
CA ILE A 111 2.11 10.67 -15.75
C ILE A 111 3.31 10.49 -14.85
N CYS A 112 3.25 11.05 -13.65
CA CYS A 112 4.26 10.90 -12.62
C CYS A 112 3.65 10.15 -11.44
N VAL A 113 4.32 9.08 -11.01
CA VAL A 113 3.91 8.26 -9.86
C VAL A 113 5.02 8.33 -8.84
N ASP A 114 4.71 8.84 -7.67
CA ASP A 114 5.59 8.85 -6.51
C ASP A 114 5.20 7.75 -5.54
N GLU A 115 6.13 7.30 -4.70
CA GLU A 115 5.92 6.21 -3.72
C GLU A 115 5.27 4.97 -4.35
N ALA A 116 5.73 4.62 -5.55
CA ALA A 116 5.09 3.58 -6.36
C ALA A 116 5.05 2.21 -5.69
N GLN A 117 5.93 1.93 -4.70
CA GLN A 117 5.92 0.71 -3.91
C GLN A 117 4.67 0.56 -3.04
N ASP A 118 3.99 1.66 -2.70
CA ASP A 118 2.80 1.67 -1.84
C ASP A 118 1.49 1.60 -2.62
N THR A 119 1.57 1.70 -3.96
CA THR A 119 0.39 1.61 -4.82
C THR A 119 -0.06 0.17 -5.01
N SER A 120 -1.39 -0.02 -5.14
CA SER A 120 -2.00 -1.35 -5.32
C SER A 120 -1.95 -1.83 -6.77
N LYS A 121 -2.22 -3.13 -6.99
CA LYS A 121 -2.24 -3.73 -8.32
C LYS A 121 -3.27 -3.07 -9.24
N ILE A 122 -4.47 -2.72 -8.72
CA ILE A 122 -5.49 -2.03 -9.52
C ILE A 122 -5.05 -0.62 -9.94
N GLN A 123 -4.36 0.12 -9.04
CA GLN A 123 -3.81 1.43 -9.36
C GLN A 123 -2.74 1.33 -10.45
N HIS A 124 -1.83 0.37 -10.36
CA HIS A 124 -0.86 0.11 -11.43
C HIS A 124 -1.53 -0.25 -12.75
N THR A 125 -2.60 -1.05 -12.72
CA THR A 125 -3.35 -1.39 -13.94
C THR A 125 -3.99 -0.16 -14.58
N ILE A 126 -4.54 0.75 -13.78
CA ILE A 126 -5.06 2.04 -14.26
C ILE A 126 -3.94 2.89 -14.86
N ILE A 127 -2.79 2.98 -14.18
CA ILE A 127 -1.61 3.70 -14.67
C ILE A 127 -1.15 3.13 -16.01
N GLN A 128 -1.06 1.80 -16.15
CA GLN A 128 -0.69 1.13 -17.42
C GLN A 128 -1.66 1.46 -18.56
N LEU A 129 -2.97 1.50 -18.28
CA LEU A 129 -3.95 1.90 -19.30
C LEU A 129 -3.79 3.35 -19.73
N LEU A 130 -3.48 4.25 -18.81
CA LEU A 130 -3.29 5.66 -19.10
C LEU A 130 -1.93 5.94 -19.75
N ALA A 131 -0.91 5.18 -19.35
CA ALA A 131 0.44 5.33 -19.90
C ALA A 131 0.48 4.91 -21.39
N HIS A 132 0.97 5.80 -22.22
CA HIS A 132 1.14 5.55 -23.65
C HIS A 132 2.33 6.37 -24.17
N ARG A 133 2.99 5.90 -25.21
CA ARG A 133 4.09 6.64 -25.86
C ARG A 133 5.22 7.08 -24.91
N ASN A 134 5.59 6.23 -23.97
CA ASN A 134 6.69 6.47 -23.01
C ASN A 134 6.51 7.75 -22.18
N ASN A 135 5.29 8.04 -21.74
CA ASN A 135 4.95 9.22 -20.95
C ASN A 135 4.83 8.98 -19.44
N LEU A 136 5.31 7.84 -18.94
CA LEU A 136 5.28 7.46 -17.53
C LEU A 136 6.65 7.70 -16.90
N PHE A 137 6.66 8.41 -15.77
CA PHE A 137 7.76 8.54 -14.85
C PHE A 137 7.34 7.98 -13.49
N MET A 138 8.05 6.99 -12.99
CA MET A 138 7.71 6.30 -11.76
C MET A 138 8.89 6.35 -10.79
N VAL A 139 8.63 6.77 -9.55
CA VAL A 139 9.63 6.82 -8.48
C VAL A 139 9.12 5.95 -7.32
N GLY A 140 10.02 5.21 -6.71
CA GLY A 140 9.70 4.37 -5.56
C GLY A 140 10.92 3.60 -5.09
N ASP A 141 10.78 3.01 -3.91
CA ASP A 141 11.78 2.18 -3.28
C ASP A 141 11.10 0.91 -2.75
N GLU A 142 11.31 -0.20 -3.45
CA GLU A 142 10.70 -1.50 -3.08
C GLU A 142 11.10 -1.97 -1.68
N ASP A 143 12.25 -1.48 -1.17
CA ASP A 143 12.71 -1.78 0.19
C ASP A 143 11.86 -1.09 1.27
N GLN A 144 11.11 -0.05 0.91
CA GLN A 144 10.22 0.69 1.80
C GLN A 144 8.76 0.19 1.74
N SER A 145 8.46 -0.85 0.97
CA SER A 145 7.12 -1.40 0.86
C SER A 145 6.71 -2.18 2.11
N ILE A 146 6.26 -1.47 3.13
CA ILE A 146 5.78 -2.04 4.42
C ILE A 146 4.25 -2.09 4.53
N TYR A 147 3.53 -1.59 3.53
CA TYR A 147 2.06 -1.51 3.52
C TYR A 147 1.39 -2.69 2.79
N GLY A 148 1.96 -3.90 2.89
CA GLY A 148 1.36 -5.11 2.32
C GLY A 148 -0.09 -5.35 2.79
N PHE A 149 -0.41 -4.98 4.05
CA PHE A 149 -1.76 -5.05 4.60
C PHE A 149 -2.77 -4.08 3.94
N ARG A 150 -2.29 -3.08 3.18
CA ARG A 150 -3.09 -2.18 2.34
C ARG A 150 -3.08 -2.60 0.87
N ALA A 151 -2.71 -3.83 0.57
CA ALA A 151 -2.55 -4.34 -0.79
C ALA A 151 -1.50 -3.60 -1.64
N ALA A 152 -0.43 -3.07 -1.02
CA ALA A 152 0.72 -2.55 -1.73
C ALA A 152 1.31 -3.62 -2.67
N TYR A 153 1.70 -3.22 -3.89
CA TYR A 153 2.16 -4.12 -4.93
C TYR A 153 3.56 -3.73 -5.45
N PRO A 154 4.61 -3.94 -4.64
CA PRO A 154 5.99 -3.56 -5.00
C PRO A 154 6.49 -4.29 -6.25
N LYS A 155 5.86 -5.41 -6.63
CA LYS A 155 6.18 -6.14 -7.86
C LYS A 155 6.06 -5.26 -9.12
N ALA A 156 5.26 -4.21 -9.09
CA ALA A 156 5.17 -3.29 -10.21
C ALA A 156 6.48 -2.55 -10.48
N LEU A 157 7.24 -2.17 -9.42
CA LEU A 157 8.58 -1.60 -9.59
C LEU A 157 9.56 -2.67 -10.09
N LEU A 158 9.54 -3.86 -9.48
CA LEU A 158 10.46 -4.95 -9.85
C LEU A 158 10.24 -5.43 -11.29
N ASN A 159 8.98 -5.45 -11.73
CA ASN A 159 8.59 -5.89 -13.06
C ASN A 159 8.61 -4.76 -14.10
N PHE A 160 8.93 -3.53 -13.73
CA PHE A 160 8.87 -2.35 -14.63
C PHE A 160 9.61 -2.58 -15.95
N ARG A 161 10.75 -3.29 -15.91
CA ARG A 161 11.53 -3.65 -17.08
C ARG A 161 10.76 -4.52 -18.08
N TYR A 162 9.84 -5.33 -17.60
CA TYR A 162 9.07 -6.30 -18.40
C TYR A 162 7.71 -5.76 -18.81
N ASP A 163 7.17 -4.84 -18.02
CA ASP A 163 5.82 -4.31 -18.19
C ASP A 163 5.75 -3.15 -19.20
N TYR A 164 6.92 -2.50 -19.48
CA TYR A 164 6.99 -1.34 -20.38
C TYR A 164 8.01 -1.56 -21.50
N LEU A 165 7.71 -0.96 -22.67
CA LEU A 165 8.56 -1.04 -23.84
C LEU A 165 9.77 -0.09 -23.71
N ASN A 166 10.99 -0.65 -23.76
CA ASN A 166 12.24 0.08 -23.65
C ASN A 166 12.29 1.03 -22.44
N PRO A 167 12.07 0.54 -21.23
CA PRO A 167 12.08 1.38 -20.04
C PRO A 167 13.50 1.83 -19.70
N TYR A 168 13.60 3.05 -19.19
CA TYR A 168 14.85 3.57 -18.65
C TYR A 168 14.81 3.50 -17.12
N ILE A 169 15.75 2.75 -16.51
CA ILE A 169 15.80 2.53 -15.06
C ILE A 169 17.03 3.24 -14.51
N LEU A 170 16.80 4.20 -13.61
CA LEU A 170 17.83 4.90 -12.86
C LEU A 170 17.80 4.43 -11.41
N ARG A 171 18.97 4.14 -10.85
CA ARG A 171 19.13 3.82 -9.43
C ARG A 171 19.74 5.00 -8.72
N MET A 172 19.13 5.40 -7.61
CA MET A 172 19.66 6.42 -6.71
C MET A 172 20.34 5.71 -5.54
N GLU A 173 21.68 5.65 -5.58
CA GLU A 173 22.49 4.91 -4.58
C GLU A 173 23.23 5.86 -3.62
N ARG A 174 23.06 7.18 -3.78
CA ARG A 174 23.65 8.18 -2.89
C ARG A 174 22.62 8.69 -1.90
N ASN A 175 22.91 8.54 -0.61
CA ASN A 175 22.09 9.03 0.47
C ASN A 175 22.63 10.35 1.01
N TYR A 176 21.87 11.43 0.84
CA TYR A 176 22.22 12.77 1.30
C TYR A 176 21.60 13.11 2.66
N ARG A 177 20.78 12.22 3.23
CA ARG A 177 20.02 12.45 4.48
C ARG A 177 20.74 11.92 5.70
N SER A 178 21.28 10.71 5.63
CA SER A 178 21.76 9.94 6.78
C SER A 178 23.27 9.79 6.76
N THR A 179 23.87 9.63 7.96
CA THR A 179 25.31 9.34 8.11
C THR A 179 25.67 7.93 7.66
N ALA A 180 26.95 7.66 7.44
CA ALA A 180 27.44 6.38 6.94
C ALA A 180 27.02 5.19 7.81
N GLN A 181 27.09 5.34 9.15
CA GLN A 181 26.69 4.30 10.11
C GLN A 181 25.22 3.91 10.00
N ILE A 182 24.32 4.89 9.78
CA ILE A 182 22.89 4.62 9.59
C ILE A 182 22.66 3.89 8.27
N VAL A 183 23.28 4.38 7.19
CA VAL A 183 23.14 3.78 5.85
C VAL A 183 23.67 2.35 5.85
N GLU A 184 24.83 2.09 6.43
CA GLU A 184 25.43 0.75 6.54
C GLU A 184 24.51 -0.22 7.30
N LYS A 185 24.00 0.18 8.48
CA LYS A 185 23.12 -0.69 9.28
C LYS A 185 21.78 -0.95 8.58
N ALA A 186 21.19 0.06 7.94
CA ALA A 186 20.00 -0.11 7.14
C ALA A 186 20.24 -1.07 5.96
N GLN A 187 21.36 -0.95 5.26
CA GLN A 187 21.70 -1.83 4.15
C GLN A 187 21.95 -3.27 4.61
N MET A 188 22.63 -3.48 5.73
CA MET A 188 22.81 -4.82 6.32
C MET A 188 21.45 -5.47 6.66
N PHE A 189 20.53 -4.70 7.22
CA PHE A 189 19.20 -5.19 7.57
C PHE A 189 18.39 -5.57 6.33
N ILE A 190 18.27 -4.66 5.36
CA ILE A 190 17.43 -4.85 4.19
C ILE A 190 17.98 -5.87 3.19
N SER A 191 19.31 -6.10 3.18
CA SER A 191 19.94 -7.10 2.30
C SER A 191 19.51 -8.53 2.57
N GLN A 192 18.86 -8.80 3.71
CA GLN A 192 18.26 -10.10 4.02
C GLN A 192 17.04 -10.40 3.13
N ASN A 193 16.39 -9.38 2.56
CA ASN A 193 15.29 -9.54 1.63
C ASN A 193 15.81 -9.96 0.24
N LYS A 194 15.24 -11.03 -0.32
CA LYS A 194 15.66 -11.58 -1.62
C LYS A 194 14.95 -10.93 -2.82
N GLY A 195 13.74 -10.41 -2.63
CA GLY A 195 12.91 -9.84 -3.69
C GLY A 195 13.12 -8.33 -3.86
N ARG A 196 14.35 -7.90 -4.21
CA ARG A 196 14.71 -6.48 -4.33
C ARG A 196 15.72 -6.26 -5.45
N TYR A 197 15.85 -5.01 -5.90
CA TYR A 197 17.00 -4.61 -6.71
C TYR A 197 18.27 -4.61 -5.87
N GLU A 198 19.35 -5.08 -6.45
CA GLU A 198 20.66 -4.94 -5.84
C GLU A 198 21.08 -3.46 -5.85
N LYS A 199 21.29 -2.89 -4.66
CA LYS A 199 21.64 -1.48 -4.44
C LYS A 199 22.87 -1.41 -3.54
N ASN A 200 23.80 -0.52 -3.87
CA ASN A 200 24.96 -0.24 -3.04
C ASN A 200 24.88 1.20 -2.52
N MET A 201 24.14 1.38 -1.44
CA MET A 201 23.88 2.70 -0.86
C MET A 201 25.14 3.27 -0.20
N THR A 202 25.47 4.51 -0.55
CA THR A 202 26.59 5.26 0.05
C THR A 202 26.09 6.57 0.66
N SER A 203 26.67 6.98 1.80
CA SER A 203 26.36 8.26 2.44
C SER A 203 27.23 9.39 1.88
N GLU A 204 26.62 10.51 1.57
CA GLU A 204 27.33 11.77 1.24
C GLU A 204 27.56 12.66 2.49
N ARG A 205 26.97 12.29 3.65
CA ARG A 205 27.15 13.05 4.90
C ARG A 205 28.38 12.63 5.70
N GLY A 206 29.10 11.62 5.23
CA GLY A 206 30.27 11.09 5.95
C GLY A 206 29.89 10.33 7.23
N ASP A 207 30.85 10.22 8.13
CA ASP A 207 30.69 9.49 9.38
C ASP A 207 29.86 10.28 10.41
N GLY A 208 29.10 9.55 11.19
CA GLY A 208 28.34 10.06 12.34
C GLY A 208 28.55 9.18 13.56
N GLU A 209 27.67 9.31 14.54
CA GLU A 209 27.71 8.47 15.73
C GLU A 209 27.28 7.04 15.42
N ALA A 210 27.80 6.08 16.18
CA ALA A 210 27.43 4.70 16.08
C ALA A 210 25.96 4.47 16.42
N VAL A 211 25.28 3.60 15.68
CA VAL A 211 23.92 3.19 16.00
C VAL A 211 23.93 2.40 17.31
N GLN A 212 23.14 2.84 18.28
CA GLN A 212 23.05 2.23 19.60
C GLN A 212 21.79 1.35 19.70
N LEU A 213 21.95 0.16 20.26
CA LEU A 213 20.85 -0.73 20.62
C LEU A 213 20.63 -0.65 22.14
N VAL A 214 19.45 -0.20 22.53
CA VAL A 214 19.06 -0.11 23.94
C VAL A 214 17.94 -1.09 24.23
N SER A 215 18.17 -1.98 25.20
CA SER A 215 17.17 -2.92 25.70
C SER A 215 16.55 -2.38 26.99
N VAL A 216 15.22 -2.40 27.06
CA VAL A 216 14.46 -1.96 28.24
C VAL A 216 13.52 -3.05 28.70
N VAL A 217 13.23 -3.07 30.01
CA VAL A 217 12.47 -4.16 30.66
C VAL A 217 10.96 -4.01 30.56
N SER A 218 10.45 -2.81 30.25
CA SER A 218 9.01 -2.54 30.14
C SER A 218 8.72 -1.38 29.19
N ARG A 219 7.44 -1.22 28.81
CA ARG A 219 6.98 -0.09 28.00
C ARG A 219 7.16 1.25 28.71
N GLU A 220 6.93 1.28 30.00
CA GLU A 220 7.13 2.47 30.85
C GLU A 220 8.61 2.88 30.87
N ALA A 221 9.51 1.91 31.02
CA ALA A 221 10.96 2.15 30.95
C ALA A 221 11.38 2.69 29.57
N GLN A 222 10.73 2.22 28.49
CA GLN A 222 10.96 2.77 27.15
C GLN A 222 10.56 4.25 27.05
N TYR A 223 9.38 4.60 27.58
CA TYR A 223 8.92 5.99 27.56
C TYR A 223 9.83 6.91 28.40
N MET A 224 10.26 6.45 29.56
CA MET A 224 11.20 7.21 30.41
C MET A 224 12.53 7.43 29.70
N TYR A 225 13.09 6.38 29.10
CA TYR A 225 14.32 6.51 28.32
C TYR A 225 14.19 7.51 27.16
N LEU A 226 13.09 7.45 26.40
CA LEU A 226 12.83 8.40 25.30
C LEU A 226 12.68 9.83 25.80
N LEU A 227 12.04 10.03 26.96
CA LEU A 227 11.91 11.35 27.59
C LEU A 227 13.28 11.91 28.01
N ASP A 228 14.14 11.08 28.59
CA ASP A 228 15.49 11.48 29.00
C ASP A 228 16.34 11.88 27.77
N ILE A 229 16.28 11.10 26.68
CA ILE A 229 16.94 11.43 25.42
C ILE A 229 16.40 12.75 24.85
N ALA A 230 15.07 12.94 24.83
CA ALA A 230 14.46 14.17 24.32
C ALA A 230 14.92 15.41 25.15
N ASN A 231 14.96 15.29 26.47
CA ASN A 231 15.44 16.35 27.37
C ASN A 231 16.93 16.63 27.17
N TYR A 232 17.75 15.59 26.96
CA TYR A 232 19.17 15.75 26.65
C TYR A 232 19.35 16.51 25.33
N LEU A 233 18.67 16.06 24.25
CA LEU A 233 18.76 16.73 22.95
C LEU A 233 18.29 18.18 22.99
N LYS A 234 17.21 18.47 23.71
CA LYS A 234 16.72 19.84 23.89
C LYS A 234 17.75 20.77 24.57
N LYS A 235 18.56 20.23 25.48
CA LYS A 235 19.60 21.00 26.17
C LYS A 235 20.86 21.18 25.32
N THR A 236 21.21 20.17 24.51
CA THR A 236 22.47 20.12 23.76
C THR A 236 22.36 20.68 22.35
N LEU A 237 21.15 20.66 21.76
CA LEU A 237 20.90 21.12 20.40
C LEU A 237 19.76 22.18 20.36
N PRO A 238 19.94 23.36 20.94
CA PRO A 238 18.87 24.35 21.03
C PRO A 238 18.44 24.99 19.71
N SER A 239 19.15 24.73 18.61
CA SER A 239 18.90 25.33 17.28
C SER A 239 17.97 24.52 16.36
N TRP A 240 17.32 23.49 16.82
CA TRP A 240 16.42 22.63 16.02
C TRP A 240 14.92 22.97 16.22
N TYR A 241 14.61 24.15 16.75
CA TYR A 241 13.24 24.70 16.89
C TYR A 241 13.12 26.06 16.24
#